data_38199b30829a7476bacadc6883e804e3
#
_entry.id   38199b30829a7476bacadc6883e804e3
#
_cell.length_a   1.000
_cell.length_b   1.000
_cell.length_c   1.000
_cell.angle_alpha   90.00
_cell.angle_beta   90.00
_cell.angle_gamma   90.00
#
_symmetry.space_group_name_H-M   'P 1'
#
loop_
_entity.id
_entity.type
_entity.pdbx_description
1 polymer ?
#
loop_
_entity_poly.entity_id
_entity_poly.type
_entity_poly.pdbx_seq_one_letter_code
_entity_poly.pdbx_strand_id
1 'polypeptide(L)'
;MDFPIGDVIDNEKASYCSEGCLDPWLADGFCDEGCNNAECAYDSGDCGFSHFERIQHEKTLNLSSTFQSEKNFYYSLEKGMTVVYWDLSNVFEKFKDIAIVPKYDSAIRSISLSQQHDTHYLTLILRNTSLVTLNITLQGRSKFSSDDAIFLHLVVECDTTGHIPVSEPLVSQLRIFDSTF
;
A
#
# COMPACT_ATOMS: atom_id res chain seq x y z
N MET A 1 28.84 18.64 -23.43
CA MET A 1 27.70 18.93 -22.54
C MET A 1 27.98 18.21 -21.23
N ASP A 2 28.46 18.95 -20.28
CA ASP A 2 28.72 18.38 -18.96
C ASP A 2 27.44 18.41 -18.15
N PHE A 3 26.85 17.25 -17.92
CA PHE A 3 25.79 17.13 -16.93
C PHE A 3 26.46 17.18 -15.54
N PRO A 4 26.00 18.01 -14.63
CA PRO A 4 26.52 18.02 -13.27
C PRO A 4 26.13 16.71 -12.57
N ILE A 5 27.07 15.80 -12.50
CA ILE A 5 26.90 14.45 -11.92
C ILE A 5 27.01 14.47 -10.38
N GLY A 6 27.21 15.64 -9.78
CA GLY A 6 27.65 15.68 -8.37
C GLY A 6 26.61 15.72 -7.28
N ASP A 7 25.44 16.32 -7.50
CA ASP A 7 24.56 16.67 -6.38
C ASP A 7 23.23 15.92 -6.31
N VAL A 8 22.91 15.10 -7.30
CA VAL A 8 21.63 14.39 -7.38
C VAL A 8 21.67 13.04 -6.68
N ILE A 9 22.84 12.47 -6.51
CA ILE A 9 23.01 11.04 -6.13
C ILE A 9 22.74 10.79 -4.65
N ASP A 10 23.06 11.71 -3.76
CA ASP A 10 22.93 11.46 -2.32
C ASP A 10 21.51 11.64 -1.79
N ASN A 11 20.74 12.52 -2.41
CA ASN A 11 19.33 12.68 -2.05
C ASN A 11 18.42 11.58 -2.64
N GLU A 12 18.81 11.00 -3.77
CA GLU A 12 18.06 9.92 -4.40
C GLU A 12 18.20 8.59 -3.66
N LYS A 13 19.36 8.30 -3.06
CA LYS A 13 19.54 7.07 -2.25
C LYS A 13 18.58 6.97 -1.06
N ALA A 14 18.16 8.09 -0.51
CA ALA A 14 17.16 8.11 0.55
C ALA A 14 15.72 7.95 0.02
N SER A 15 15.54 7.91 -1.30
CA SER A 15 14.21 7.95 -1.92
C SER A 15 13.71 6.62 -2.46
N TYR A 16 14.49 5.54 -2.42
CA TYR A 16 14.06 4.23 -2.93
C TYR A 16 13.43 3.38 -1.83
N CYS A 17 12.37 2.64 -2.15
CA CYS A 17 11.83 1.62 -1.24
C CYS A 17 12.82 0.47 -1.06
N SER A 18 13.59 0.14 -2.09
CA SER A 18 14.74 -0.76 -2.04
C SER A 18 15.76 -0.40 -3.09
N GLU A 19 16.99 -0.87 -2.91
CA GLU A 19 18.06 -0.69 -3.90
C GLU A 19 17.63 -1.30 -5.24
N GLY A 20 17.74 -0.51 -6.32
CA GLY A 20 17.41 -0.95 -7.66
C GLY A 20 15.94 -0.78 -8.07
N CYS A 21 15.09 -0.28 -7.17
CA CYS A 21 13.70 0.07 -7.49
C CYS A 21 13.53 1.58 -7.65
N LEU A 22 13.27 2.04 -8.85
CA LEU A 22 12.97 3.46 -9.11
C LEU A 22 11.51 3.77 -8.80
N ASP A 23 11.24 4.88 -8.12
CA ASP A 23 9.87 5.28 -7.78
C ASP A 23 8.88 5.30 -8.95
N PRO A 24 9.26 5.74 -10.18
CA PRO A 24 8.37 5.69 -11.34
C PRO A 24 7.99 4.28 -11.82
N TRP A 25 8.72 3.24 -11.39
CA TRP A 25 8.40 1.86 -11.75
C TRP A 25 7.30 1.28 -10.86
N LEU A 26 7.13 1.83 -9.63
CA LEU A 26 6.09 1.37 -8.72
C LEU A 26 4.69 1.60 -9.29
N ALA A 27 3.91 0.53 -9.38
CA ALA A 27 2.52 0.58 -9.83
C ALA A 27 2.35 1.13 -11.27
N ASP A 28 3.27 0.84 -12.17
CA ASP A 28 3.21 1.25 -13.58
C ASP A 28 2.49 0.23 -14.49
N GLY A 29 2.06 -0.90 -13.93
CA GLY A 29 1.37 -1.99 -14.62
C GLY A 29 2.31 -3.09 -15.12
N PHE A 30 3.60 -3.00 -14.86
CA PHE A 30 4.60 -4.02 -15.19
C PHE A 30 5.31 -4.47 -13.92
N CYS A 31 5.58 -5.75 -13.79
CA CYS A 31 6.37 -6.27 -12.69
C CYS A 31 7.86 -6.01 -12.93
N ASP A 32 8.43 -5.05 -12.23
CA ASP A 32 9.85 -4.74 -12.28
C ASP A 32 10.63 -5.57 -11.26
N GLU A 33 11.63 -6.31 -11.71
CA GLU A 33 12.40 -7.22 -10.86
C GLU A 33 13.06 -6.50 -9.68
N GLY A 34 13.57 -5.29 -9.88
CA GLY A 34 14.16 -4.47 -8.82
C GLY A 34 13.17 -4.02 -7.74
N CYS A 35 11.88 -4.01 -8.06
CA CYS A 35 10.79 -3.66 -7.15
C CYS A 35 10.05 -4.88 -6.57
N ASN A 36 10.39 -6.10 -7.03
CA ASN A 36 9.74 -7.33 -6.61
C ASN A 36 10.25 -7.85 -5.26
N ASN A 37 10.01 -7.09 -4.21
CA ASN A 37 10.38 -7.43 -2.84
C ASN A 37 9.39 -6.81 -1.83
N ALA A 38 9.45 -7.27 -0.58
CA ALA A 38 8.51 -6.86 0.45
C ALA A 38 8.58 -5.36 0.79
N GLU A 39 9.76 -4.74 0.74
CA GLU A 39 9.95 -3.30 1.00
C GLU A 39 9.22 -2.42 -0.02
N CYS A 40 9.05 -2.92 -1.24
CA CYS A 40 8.34 -2.25 -2.32
C CYS A 40 6.94 -2.85 -2.56
N ALA A 41 6.41 -3.61 -1.59
CA ALA A 41 5.11 -4.28 -1.69
C ALA A 41 4.96 -5.09 -2.99
N TYR A 42 6.03 -5.78 -3.41
CA TYR A 42 6.07 -6.55 -4.65
C TYR A 42 5.62 -5.70 -5.85
N ASP A 43 6.34 -4.58 -6.02
CA ASP A 43 6.06 -3.58 -7.05
C ASP A 43 4.66 -2.97 -6.92
N SER A 44 4.30 -2.61 -5.69
CA SER A 44 2.97 -2.07 -5.36
C SER A 44 1.81 -2.97 -5.83
N GLY A 45 2.07 -4.27 -5.98
CA GLY A 45 1.13 -5.28 -6.44
C GLY A 45 1.27 -5.71 -7.90
N ASP A 46 2.09 -5.06 -8.70
CA ASP A 46 2.29 -5.41 -10.11
C ASP A 46 2.93 -6.79 -10.30
N CYS A 47 3.71 -7.26 -9.32
CA CYS A 47 4.28 -8.61 -9.30
C CYS A 47 3.34 -9.69 -8.73
N GLY A 48 2.08 -9.35 -8.49
CA GLY A 48 1.06 -10.25 -7.95
C GLY A 48 0.94 -10.22 -6.43
N PHE A 49 -0.10 -10.87 -5.93
CA PHE A 49 -0.51 -10.80 -4.52
C PHE A 49 -0.20 -12.06 -3.71
N SER A 50 0.38 -13.08 -4.32
CA SER A 50 0.70 -14.34 -3.61
C SER A 50 1.61 -14.16 -2.40
N HIS A 51 2.29 -13.02 -2.32
CA HIS A 51 3.18 -12.66 -1.23
C HIS A 51 2.58 -11.68 -0.22
N PHE A 52 1.40 -11.12 -0.49
CA PHE A 52 0.78 -10.13 0.42
C PHE A 52 0.40 -10.74 1.77
N GLU A 53 0.02 -11.99 1.81
CA GLU A 53 -0.21 -12.72 3.06
C GLU A 53 1.02 -12.77 3.97
N ARG A 54 2.20 -12.53 3.41
CA ARG A 54 3.48 -12.51 4.13
C ARG A 54 3.84 -11.14 4.68
N ILE A 55 3.16 -10.08 4.21
CA ILE A 55 3.31 -8.74 4.74
C ILE A 55 2.42 -8.63 5.98
N GLN A 56 3.02 -8.50 7.15
CA GLN A 56 2.32 -8.54 8.45
C GLN A 56 1.39 -7.34 8.74
N HIS A 57 1.12 -6.51 7.75
CA HIS A 57 0.49 -5.21 7.97
C HIS A 57 -0.82 -5.07 7.23
N GLU A 58 -1.51 -6.19 7.00
CA GLU A 58 -2.85 -6.16 6.43
C GLU A 58 -3.83 -5.43 7.36
N LYS A 59 -4.55 -4.51 6.78
CA LYS A 59 -5.69 -3.85 7.41
C LYS A 59 -6.94 -4.18 6.62
N THR A 60 -7.95 -4.67 7.29
CA THR A 60 -9.23 -5.00 6.67
C THR A 60 -10.26 -3.93 7.00
N LEU A 61 -10.89 -3.38 5.96
CA LEU A 61 -12.01 -2.47 6.12
C LEU A 61 -13.30 -3.28 6.26
N ASN A 62 -13.92 -3.20 7.42
CA ASN A 62 -15.21 -3.80 7.67
C ASN A 62 -16.29 -2.73 7.64
N LEU A 63 -17.25 -2.87 6.73
CA LEU A 63 -18.43 -2.05 6.68
C LEU A 63 -19.62 -2.76 7.32
N SER A 64 -20.34 -2.03 8.17
CA SER A 64 -21.63 -2.50 8.69
C SER A 64 -22.76 -2.24 7.68
N SER A 65 -23.86 -2.99 7.79
CA SER A 65 -25.05 -2.85 6.94
C SER A 65 -25.76 -1.48 7.03
N THR A 66 -25.35 -0.63 7.97
CA THR A 66 -25.88 0.73 8.16
C THR A 66 -25.00 1.79 7.51
N PHE A 67 -24.40 1.47 6.39
CA PHE A 67 -23.46 2.35 5.70
C PHE A 67 -24.14 3.62 5.18
N GLN A 68 -23.57 4.77 5.53
CA GLN A 68 -23.91 6.07 4.93
C GLN A 68 -22.99 6.34 3.73
N SER A 69 -23.35 7.30 2.89
CA SER A 69 -22.61 7.67 1.68
C SER A 69 -21.17 8.12 1.93
N GLU A 70 -20.83 8.40 3.18
CA GLU A 70 -19.50 8.87 3.59
C GLU A 70 -19.11 8.27 4.94
N LYS A 71 -17.90 7.75 5.05
CA LYS A 71 -17.36 7.15 6.28
C LYS A 71 -15.89 7.41 6.47
N ASN A 72 -15.50 7.68 7.72
CA ASN A 72 -14.13 7.87 8.13
C ASN A 72 -13.60 6.63 8.87
N PHE A 73 -12.39 6.20 8.52
CA PHE A 73 -11.64 5.17 9.22
C PHE A 73 -10.31 5.75 9.69
N TYR A 74 -9.96 5.45 10.93
CA TYR A 74 -8.76 5.94 11.59
C TYR A 74 -7.80 4.79 11.84
N TYR A 75 -6.56 4.94 11.37
CA TYR A 75 -5.50 3.98 11.57
C TYR A 75 -4.27 4.65 12.16
N SER A 76 -3.66 4.03 13.14
CA SER A 76 -2.34 4.38 13.62
C SER A 76 -1.40 3.23 13.27
N LEU A 77 -0.39 3.51 12.45
CA LEU A 77 0.59 2.52 12.05
C LEU A 77 1.68 2.42 13.12
N GLU A 78 2.23 1.22 13.27
CA GLU A 78 3.38 1.04 14.13
C GLU A 78 4.56 1.87 13.63
N LYS A 79 5.32 2.43 14.56
CA LYS A 79 6.50 3.23 14.24
C LYS A 79 7.50 2.42 13.41
N GLY A 80 8.00 3.01 12.34
CA GLY A 80 8.95 2.38 11.43
C GLY A 80 8.30 1.59 10.30
N MET A 81 6.98 1.47 10.28
CA MET A 81 6.24 0.80 9.21
C MET A 81 6.18 1.66 7.96
N THR A 82 6.60 1.11 6.82
CA THR A 82 6.65 1.80 5.53
C THR A 82 5.72 1.22 4.48
N VAL A 83 5.20 0.03 4.70
CA VAL A 83 4.29 -0.65 3.77
C VAL A 83 3.04 -1.07 4.52
N VAL A 84 1.88 -0.79 3.94
CA VAL A 84 0.59 -1.24 4.44
C VAL A 84 -0.37 -1.46 3.26
N TYR A 85 -1.26 -2.42 3.40
CA TYR A 85 -2.32 -2.63 2.42
C TYR A 85 -3.65 -2.93 3.10
N TRP A 86 -4.74 -2.60 2.39
CA TRP A 86 -6.11 -2.86 2.82
C TRP A 86 -6.81 -3.72 1.78
N ASP A 87 -7.49 -4.74 2.25
CA ASP A 87 -8.44 -5.50 1.43
C ASP A 87 -9.75 -4.73 1.32
N LEU A 88 -10.09 -4.31 0.11
CA LEU A 88 -11.30 -3.55 -0.20
C LEU A 88 -12.44 -4.41 -0.75
N SER A 89 -12.26 -5.72 -0.84
CA SER A 89 -13.20 -6.64 -1.51
C SER A 89 -14.56 -6.68 -0.85
N ASN A 90 -14.63 -6.39 0.45
CA ASN A 90 -15.87 -6.32 1.20
C ASN A 90 -16.55 -4.94 1.17
N VAL A 91 -15.92 -3.96 0.55
CA VAL A 91 -16.35 -2.56 0.56
C VAL A 91 -16.97 -2.17 -0.77
N PHE A 92 -16.25 -2.42 -1.85
CA PHE A 92 -16.64 -2.00 -3.19
C PHE A 92 -17.14 -3.17 -4.03
N GLU A 93 -18.14 -2.92 -4.86
CA GLU A 93 -18.71 -3.94 -5.73
C GLU A 93 -17.79 -4.33 -6.87
N LYS A 94 -17.22 -3.32 -7.53
CA LYS A 94 -16.38 -3.54 -8.72
C LYS A 94 -15.08 -2.75 -8.61
N PHE A 95 -14.00 -3.43 -8.84
CA PHE A 95 -12.66 -2.84 -8.82
C PHE A 95 -12.53 -1.64 -9.78
N LYS A 96 -13.03 -1.76 -11.01
CA LYS A 96 -12.92 -0.71 -12.03
C LYS A 96 -13.60 0.61 -11.66
N ASP A 97 -14.53 0.59 -10.72
CA ASP A 97 -15.26 1.77 -10.28
C ASP A 97 -14.58 2.47 -9.08
N ILE A 98 -13.52 1.87 -8.53
CA ILE A 98 -12.78 2.45 -7.41
C ILE A 98 -11.80 3.50 -7.94
N ALA A 99 -11.83 4.67 -7.36
CA ALA A 99 -10.87 5.72 -7.63
C ALA A 99 -10.24 6.25 -6.34
N ILE A 100 -8.95 6.52 -6.39
CA ILE A 100 -8.27 7.28 -5.35
C ILE A 100 -8.45 8.74 -5.71
N VAL A 101 -9.06 9.51 -4.82
CA VAL A 101 -9.16 10.96 -5.00
C VAL A 101 -7.79 11.55 -4.71
N PRO A 102 -7.10 12.11 -5.70
CA PRO A 102 -5.71 12.48 -5.57
C PRO A 102 -5.56 13.63 -4.57
N LYS A 103 -4.85 13.34 -3.50
CA LYS A 103 -4.26 14.33 -2.61
C LYS A 103 -2.78 14.00 -2.52
N TYR A 104 -1.96 14.86 -3.09
CA TYR A 104 -0.52 14.70 -3.01
C TYR A 104 -0.05 14.91 -1.57
N ASP A 105 0.72 13.98 -1.06
CA ASP A 105 1.44 14.10 0.20
C ASP A 105 2.88 13.62 0.00
N SER A 106 3.84 14.41 0.45
CA SER A 106 5.26 14.08 0.30
C SER A 106 5.70 12.84 1.07
N ALA A 107 4.93 12.42 2.08
CA ALA A 107 5.18 11.20 2.81
C ALA A 107 4.79 9.94 2.03
N ILE A 108 3.99 10.06 0.99
CA ILE A 108 3.56 8.94 0.16
C ILE A 108 4.57 8.72 -0.96
N ARG A 109 5.18 7.54 -1.00
CA ARG A 109 6.02 7.10 -2.12
C ARG A 109 5.16 6.56 -3.26
N SER A 110 4.25 5.67 -2.94
CA SER A 110 3.31 5.07 -3.88
C SER A 110 1.99 4.77 -3.18
N ILE A 111 0.90 5.00 -3.88
CA ILE A 111 -0.43 4.55 -3.51
C ILE A 111 -1.10 3.97 -4.75
N SER A 112 -1.60 2.75 -4.65
CA SER A 112 -2.13 2.03 -5.81
C SER A 112 -3.31 1.15 -5.47
N LEU A 113 -4.15 0.94 -6.47
CA LEU A 113 -5.23 -0.03 -6.46
C LEU A 113 -4.83 -1.21 -7.33
N SER A 114 -5.05 -2.41 -6.84
CA SER A 114 -4.71 -3.63 -7.56
C SER A 114 -5.78 -4.68 -7.38
N GLN A 115 -5.97 -5.53 -8.38
CA GLN A 115 -6.95 -6.62 -8.35
C GLN A 115 -6.28 -7.95 -8.72
N GLN A 116 -6.61 -8.98 -7.92
CA GLN A 116 -6.32 -10.35 -8.28
C GLN A 116 -7.57 -11.19 -8.01
N HIS A 117 -8.12 -11.83 -9.05
CA HIS A 117 -9.42 -12.52 -8.99
C HIS A 117 -10.51 -11.57 -8.43
N ASP A 118 -11.18 -11.95 -7.37
CA ASP A 118 -12.23 -11.16 -6.72
C ASP A 118 -11.72 -10.27 -5.57
N THR A 119 -10.40 -10.24 -5.34
CA THR A 119 -9.79 -9.46 -4.27
C THR A 119 -9.26 -8.15 -4.79
N HIS A 120 -9.59 -7.06 -4.09
CA HIS A 120 -9.15 -5.70 -4.41
C HIS A 120 -8.32 -5.15 -3.27
N TYR A 121 -7.14 -4.63 -3.60
CA TYR A 121 -6.22 -4.08 -2.61
C TYR A 121 -5.90 -2.61 -2.87
N LEU A 122 -5.86 -1.85 -1.79
CA LEU A 122 -5.18 -0.56 -1.74
C LEU A 122 -3.81 -0.79 -1.08
N THR A 123 -2.75 -0.41 -1.77
CA THR A 123 -1.38 -0.53 -1.28
C THR A 123 -0.79 0.87 -1.08
N LEU A 124 -0.19 1.09 0.08
CA LEU A 124 0.48 2.34 0.45
C LEU A 124 1.93 2.05 0.80
N ILE A 125 2.84 2.73 0.12
CA ILE A 125 4.28 2.73 0.43
C ILE A 125 4.65 4.14 0.86
N LEU A 126 5.28 4.26 2.02
CA LEU A 126 5.66 5.52 2.64
C LEU A 126 7.13 5.83 2.43
N ARG A 127 7.43 7.12 2.33
CA ARG A 127 8.79 7.64 2.43
C ARG A 127 9.22 7.76 3.88
N ASN A 128 10.51 7.98 4.10
CA ASN A 128 11.00 8.31 5.43
C ASN A 128 10.39 9.65 5.88
N THR A 129 9.62 9.60 6.93
CA THR A 129 8.94 10.77 7.50
C THR A 129 8.81 10.65 9.01
N SER A 130 8.88 11.78 9.72
CA SER A 130 8.45 11.86 11.11
C SER A 130 6.93 11.79 11.19
N LEU A 131 6.39 11.77 12.40
CA LEU A 131 4.95 11.67 12.64
C LEU A 131 4.13 12.61 11.75
N VAL A 132 3.26 12.03 10.94
CA VAL A 132 2.39 12.72 10.01
C VAL A 132 1.03 12.02 9.95
N THR A 133 -0.01 12.80 9.68
CA THR A 133 -1.36 12.28 9.42
C THR A 133 -1.70 12.42 7.95
N LEU A 134 -1.94 11.29 7.30
CA LEU A 134 -2.35 11.21 5.91
C LEU A 134 -3.87 11.11 5.81
N ASN A 135 -4.43 11.79 4.81
CA ASN A 135 -5.85 11.68 4.47
C ASN A 135 -5.97 11.12 3.06
N ILE A 136 -6.50 9.92 2.96
CA ILE A 136 -6.69 9.22 1.69
C ILE A 136 -8.18 9.05 1.48
N THR A 137 -8.69 9.48 0.33
CA THR A 137 -10.10 9.32 -0.02
C THR A 137 -10.25 8.33 -1.17
N LEU A 138 -11.08 7.35 -0.97
CA LEU A 138 -11.49 6.39 -1.99
C LEU A 138 -12.95 6.66 -2.37
N GLN A 139 -13.22 6.62 -3.64
CA GLN A 139 -14.56 6.74 -4.21
C GLN A 139 -14.88 5.48 -5.01
N GLY A 140 -16.11 5.00 -4.88
CA GLY A 140 -16.55 3.85 -5.65
C GLY A 140 -18.00 3.51 -5.37
N ARG A 141 -18.49 2.40 -5.92
CA ARG A 141 -19.82 1.89 -5.63
C ARG A 141 -19.79 0.90 -4.49
N SER A 142 -20.70 1.05 -3.56
CA SER A 142 -20.84 0.14 -2.43
C SER A 142 -21.23 -1.26 -2.88
N LYS A 143 -20.67 -2.28 -2.25
CA LYS A 143 -21.12 -3.66 -2.38
C LYS A 143 -22.54 -3.88 -1.83
N PHE A 144 -23.00 -2.99 -0.95
CA PHE A 144 -24.28 -3.12 -0.25
C PHE A 144 -25.40 -2.25 -0.85
N SER A 145 -25.07 -1.32 -1.75
CA SER A 145 -26.04 -0.47 -2.45
C SER A 145 -25.54 -0.20 -3.86
N SER A 146 -26.24 -0.70 -4.86
CA SER A 146 -25.80 -0.64 -6.26
C SER A 146 -25.91 0.74 -6.90
N ASP A 147 -26.63 1.67 -6.28
CA ASP A 147 -27.01 2.92 -6.95
C ASP A 147 -26.23 4.13 -6.44
N ASP A 148 -25.57 4.04 -5.29
CA ASP A 148 -24.91 5.16 -4.67
C ASP A 148 -23.39 5.05 -4.69
N ALA A 149 -22.74 6.12 -5.14
CA ALA A 149 -21.30 6.32 -4.92
C ALA A 149 -21.06 6.54 -3.42
N ILE A 150 -20.03 5.89 -2.92
CA ILE A 150 -19.60 6.04 -1.54
C ILE A 150 -18.21 6.64 -1.48
N PHE A 151 -17.94 7.38 -0.41
CA PHE A 151 -16.64 7.95 -0.12
C PHE A 151 -16.11 7.36 1.18
N LEU A 152 -14.93 6.78 1.10
CA LEU A 152 -14.19 6.34 2.27
C LEU A 152 -13.01 7.26 2.51
N HIS A 153 -12.94 7.81 3.70
CA HIS A 153 -11.82 8.63 4.14
C HIS A 153 -10.96 7.81 5.09
N LEU A 154 -9.75 7.50 4.68
CA LEU A 154 -8.76 6.85 5.52
C LEU A 154 -7.87 7.93 6.13
N VAL A 155 -7.92 8.05 7.43
CA VAL A 155 -7.03 8.93 8.20
C VAL A 155 -5.94 8.04 8.80
N VAL A 156 -4.73 8.18 8.31
CA VAL A 156 -3.61 7.29 8.65
C VAL A 156 -2.52 8.09 9.36
N GLU A 157 -2.34 7.83 10.63
CA GLU A 157 -1.21 8.36 11.39
C GLU A 157 -0.02 7.42 11.25
N CYS A 158 1.12 7.96 10.84
CA CYS A 158 2.33 7.18 10.60
C CYS A 158 3.59 7.95 10.98
N ASP A 159 4.59 7.21 11.43
CA ASP A 159 5.95 7.66 11.72
C ASP A 159 6.91 6.57 11.24
N THR A 160 7.58 6.80 10.13
CA THR A 160 8.49 5.80 9.55
C THR A 160 9.93 5.93 10.05
N THR A 161 10.19 6.82 10.98
CA THR A 161 11.52 6.95 11.59
C THR A 161 11.89 5.67 12.34
N GLY A 162 13.14 5.25 12.22
CA GLY A 162 13.56 3.95 12.75
C GLY A 162 12.98 2.79 11.96
N HIS A 163 12.93 2.93 10.63
CA HIS A 163 12.38 1.93 9.72
C HIS A 163 12.80 0.51 10.08
N ILE A 164 11.81 -0.35 10.23
CA ILE A 164 11.99 -1.78 10.44
C ILE A 164 11.86 -2.44 9.07
N PRO A 165 12.90 -3.12 8.54
CA PRO A 165 12.80 -3.82 7.28
C PRO A 165 11.62 -4.78 7.26
N VAL A 166 10.84 -4.74 6.18
CA VAL A 166 9.78 -5.72 5.95
C VAL A 166 10.46 -7.04 5.63
N SER A 167 10.51 -7.93 6.60
CA SER A 167 11.18 -9.21 6.45
C SER A 167 10.24 -10.28 5.91
N GLU A 168 10.75 -11.13 5.03
CA GLU A 168 10.11 -12.37 4.59
C GLU A 168 10.38 -13.59 5.53
N PRO A 169 10.93 -13.45 6.73
CA PRO A 169 11.52 -14.59 7.47
C PRO A 169 10.48 -15.58 7.95
N LEU A 170 9.23 -15.28 7.88
CA LEU A 170 8.18 -16.12 8.46
C LEU A 170 7.78 -17.29 7.56
N VAL A 171 8.17 -17.27 6.29
CA VAL A 171 7.88 -18.39 5.38
C VAL A 171 8.60 -19.68 5.80
N SER A 172 9.83 -19.57 6.27
CA SER A 172 10.57 -20.72 6.77
C SER A 172 10.02 -21.24 8.11
N GLN A 173 9.50 -20.34 8.95
CA GLN A 173 8.88 -20.72 10.22
C GLN A 173 7.48 -21.31 10.01
N LEU A 174 6.68 -20.76 9.10
CA LEU A 174 5.38 -21.33 8.74
C LEU A 174 5.50 -22.70 8.11
N ARG A 175 6.54 -22.99 7.34
CA ARG A 175 6.81 -24.32 6.79
C ARG A 175 7.17 -25.34 7.88
N ILE A 176 7.74 -24.92 8.99
CA ILE A 176 8.05 -25.79 10.12
C ILE A 176 6.78 -26.15 10.89
N PHE A 177 5.80 -25.26 10.94
CA PHE A 177 4.51 -25.56 11.58
C PHE A 177 3.61 -26.45 10.72
N ASP A 178 3.64 -26.31 9.40
CA ASP A 178 2.87 -27.18 8.48
C ASP A 178 3.39 -28.62 8.41
N SER A 179 4.62 -28.88 8.78
CA SER A 179 5.20 -30.21 8.78
C SER A 179 4.95 -31.03 10.05
N THR A 180 4.26 -30.47 11.04
CA THR A 180 3.93 -31.11 12.31
C THR A 180 2.45 -31.47 12.47
N PHE A 181 1.67 -31.31 11.42
CA PHE A 181 0.28 -31.79 11.34
C PHE A 181 0.16 -32.86 10.23
#